data_28f52bc001797b568ee735e4e3e756cd
#
_entry.id   28f52bc001797b568ee735e4e3e756cd
#
_cell.length_a   1.000
_cell.length_b   1.000
_cell.length_c   1.000
_cell.angle_alpha   90.00
_cell.angle_beta   90.00
_cell.angle_gamma   90.00
#
_symmetry.space_group_name_H-M   'P 1'
#
loop_
_entity.id
_entity.type
_entity.pdbx_description
1 polymer ?
#
loop_
_entity_poly.entity_id
_entity_poly.type
_entity_poly.pdbx_seq_one_letter_code
_entity_poly.pdbx_strand_id
1 'polypeptide(L)'
;MIRAAQKENFERIAVVCGAWHVPALENMPKVKEDNELLKGLAKVKVECTWIPWTYDRLSFRSGYGAGIESPGWYHYLWHHPEDDGTLWISQAASLFRKKNMDISVAHVIETVRLAQVTAALRNLPAPSLAEFNEAITTVMGFGDDILLQIIKEELIISDRLGRVPDNVPKVPLLVDVENFLLYTSDAADD
;
A
#
# COMPACT_ATOMS: atom_id res chain seq x y z
N MET A 1 23.77 2.91 -8.91
CA MET A 1 22.65 3.84 -8.73
C MET A 1 23.09 5.07 -7.92
N ILE A 2 23.40 4.99 -6.60
CA ILE A 2 23.76 6.18 -5.77
C ILE A 2 24.89 7.01 -6.38
N ARG A 3 25.99 6.38 -6.82
CA ARG A 3 27.11 7.09 -7.47
C ARG A 3 26.77 7.74 -8.80
N ALA A 4 25.73 7.24 -9.50
CA ALA A 4 25.22 7.88 -10.70
C ALA A 4 24.48 9.16 -10.31
N ALA A 5 23.57 9.08 -9.32
CA ALA A 5 22.86 10.24 -8.81
C ALA A 5 23.80 11.33 -8.27
N GLN A 6 24.89 10.94 -7.58
CA GLN A 6 25.92 11.90 -7.12
C GLN A 6 26.59 12.68 -8.27
N LYS A 7 26.64 12.11 -9.48
CA LYS A 7 27.21 12.78 -10.66
C LYS A 7 26.22 13.72 -11.36
N GLU A 8 24.94 13.63 -11.03
CA GLU A 8 23.86 14.44 -11.63
C GLU A 8 23.69 15.79 -10.92
N ASN A 9 24.61 16.16 -10.00
CA ASN A 9 24.65 17.45 -9.29
C ASN A 9 23.37 17.78 -8.49
N PHE A 10 22.68 16.77 -7.96
CA PHE A 10 21.60 17.02 -7.00
C PHE A 10 22.16 17.61 -5.70
N GLU A 11 21.54 18.68 -5.20
CA GLU A 11 21.92 19.31 -3.94
C GLU A 11 21.69 18.38 -2.73
N ARG A 12 20.66 17.56 -2.79
CA ARG A 12 20.27 16.63 -1.72
C ARG A 12 19.84 15.31 -2.33
N ILE A 13 20.39 14.21 -1.80
CA ILE A 13 20.05 12.84 -2.22
C ILE A 13 19.55 12.09 -1.00
N ALA A 14 18.32 11.58 -1.07
CA ALA A 14 17.77 10.66 -0.09
C ALA A 14 17.78 9.23 -0.66
N VAL A 15 18.25 8.28 0.14
CA VAL A 15 18.28 6.86 -0.24
C VAL A 15 17.30 6.10 0.63
N VAL A 16 16.25 5.56 0.03
CA VAL A 16 15.29 4.68 0.70
C VAL A 16 15.69 3.24 0.44
N CYS A 17 16.04 2.51 1.48
CA CYS A 17 16.51 1.12 1.37
C CYS A 17 16.16 0.32 2.63
N GLY A 18 16.28 -1.01 2.55
CA GLY A 18 16.16 -1.86 3.74
C GLY A 18 17.27 -1.53 4.77
N ALA A 19 16.93 -1.56 6.05
CA ALA A 19 17.81 -1.17 7.16
C ALA A 19 19.19 -1.86 7.14
N TRP A 20 19.25 -3.11 6.68
CA TRP A 20 20.50 -3.87 6.54
C TRP A 20 21.52 -3.26 5.59
N HIS A 21 21.07 -2.41 4.66
CA HIS A 21 21.97 -1.76 3.68
C HIS A 21 22.57 -0.47 4.21
N VAL A 22 21.99 0.15 5.26
CA VAL A 22 22.42 1.46 5.79
C VAL A 22 23.90 1.48 6.16
N PRO A 23 24.46 0.53 6.94
CA PRO A 23 25.88 0.57 7.31
C PRO A 23 26.83 0.55 6.11
N ALA A 24 26.47 -0.18 5.05
CA ALA A 24 27.26 -0.24 3.81
C ALA A 24 27.17 1.07 3.00
N LEU A 25 26.10 1.86 3.19
CA LEU A 25 25.93 3.16 2.54
C LEU A 25 26.60 4.29 3.30
N GLU A 26 26.68 4.23 4.63
CA GLU A 26 27.44 5.19 5.44
C GLU A 26 28.93 5.16 5.12
N ASN A 27 29.48 3.97 4.93
CA ASN A 27 30.90 3.72 4.66
C ASN A 27 31.09 3.09 3.28
N MET A 28 30.60 3.74 2.24
CA MET A 28 30.72 3.21 0.87
C MET A 28 32.20 3.03 0.47
N PRO A 29 32.58 1.84 -0.02
CA PRO A 29 33.93 1.58 -0.51
C PRO A 29 34.26 2.44 -1.74
N LYS A 30 35.51 2.49 -2.16
CA LYS A 30 35.90 3.20 -3.37
C LYS A 30 35.34 2.53 -4.62
N VAL A 31 35.07 3.32 -5.66
CA VAL A 31 34.57 2.82 -6.96
C VAL A 31 35.42 1.67 -7.51
N LYS A 32 36.74 1.76 -7.32
CA LYS A 32 37.66 0.71 -7.79
C LYS A 32 37.39 -0.63 -7.10
N GLU A 33 37.12 -0.63 -5.81
CA GLU A 33 36.81 -1.82 -5.03
C GLU A 33 35.51 -2.47 -5.49
N ASP A 34 34.46 -1.67 -5.70
CA ASP A 34 33.18 -2.15 -6.24
C ASP A 34 33.37 -2.78 -7.64
N ASN A 35 34.17 -2.14 -8.49
CA ASN A 35 34.44 -2.66 -9.84
C ASN A 35 35.25 -3.98 -9.82
N GLU A 36 36.17 -4.11 -8.88
CA GLU A 36 36.92 -5.39 -8.70
C GLU A 36 36.00 -6.54 -8.27
N LEU A 37 35.01 -6.27 -7.40
CA LEU A 37 34.02 -7.27 -7.01
C LEU A 37 33.13 -7.74 -8.18
N LEU A 38 32.89 -6.87 -9.15
CA LEU A 38 32.10 -7.19 -10.35
C LEU A 38 32.92 -7.83 -11.47
N LYS A 39 34.27 -7.82 -11.34
CA LYS A 39 35.17 -8.33 -12.37
C LYS A 39 35.11 -9.85 -12.44
N GLY A 40 34.92 -10.38 -13.61
CA GLY A 40 34.85 -11.82 -13.86
C GLY A 40 33.52 -12.47 -13.59
N LEU A 41 32.49 -11.72 -13.15
CA LEU A 41 31.14 -12.25 -13.05
C LEU A 41 30.59 -12.56 -14.44
N ALA A 42 29.98 -13.74 -14.59
CA ALA A 42 29.32 -14.12 -15.82
C ALA A 42 28.14 -13.16 -16.12
N LYS A 43 28.10 -12.66 -17.35
CA LYS A 43 26.94 -11.85 -17.81
C LYS A 43 25.86 -12.79 -18.27
N VAL A 44 24.70 -12.73 -17.63
CA VAL A 44 23.50 -13.47 -18.06
C VAL A 44 22.56 -12.46 -18.72
N LYS A 45 22.05 -12.84 -19.90
CA LYS A 45 20.98 -12.05 -20.53
C LYS A 45 19.72 -12.18 -19.69
N VAL A 46 19.22 -11.05 -19.17
CA VAL A 46 17.97 -10.97 -18.41
C VAL A 46 17.03 -10.00 -19.09
N GLU A 47 15.75 -10.29 -19.01
CA GLU A 47 14.68 -9.38 -19.39
C GLU A 47 13.96 -8.97 -18.11
N CYS A 48 13.76 -7.67 -17.96
CA CYS A 48 13.10 -7.11 -16.79
C CYS A 48 11.79 -6.47 -17.21
N THR A 49 10.76 -6.73 -16.46
CA THR A 49 9.47 -6.05 -16.61
C THR A 49 8.96 -5.61 -15.26
N TRP A 50 8.05 -4.65 -15.26
CA TRP A 50 7.32 -4.28 -14.05
C TRP A 50 5.99 -5.04 -14.05
N ILE A 51 5.62 -5.50 -12.88
CA ILE A 51 4.31 -6.08 -12.64
C ILE A 51 3.54 -5.20 -11.65
N PRO A 52 2.23 -5.03 -11.81
CA PRO A 52 1.43 -4.32 -10.83
C PRO A 52 1.39 -5.11 -9.53
N TRP A 53 1.58 -4.42 -8.41
CA TRP A 53 1.43 -5.00 -7.08
C TRP A 53 0.04 -4.69 -6.53
N THR A 54 -0.61 -5.68 -5.93
CA THR A 54 -1.80 -5.47 -5.12
C THR A 54 -1.40 -5.14 -3.69
N TYR A 55 -2.26 -4.43 -2.97
CA TYR A 55 -2.03 -4.17 -1.56
C TYR A 55 -2.03 -5.44 -0.71
N ASP A 56 -2.82 -6.44 -1.09
CA ASP A 56 -2.76 -7.76 -0.46
C ASP A 56 -1.35 -8.38 -0.53
N ARG A 57 -0.66 -8.23 -1.66
CA ARG A 57 0.73 -8.70 -1.81
C ARG A 57 1.75 -7.91 -1.00
N LEU A 58 1.45 -6.65 -0.64
CA LEU A 58 2.25 -5.85 0.26
C LEU A 58 2.00 -6.20 1.73
N SER A 59 0.90 -6.89 2.03
CA SER A 59 0.55 -7.30 3.37
C SER A 59 1.34 -8.56 3.83
N PHE A 60 1.39 -8.79 5.14
CA PHE A 60 1.98 -10.01 5.71
C PHE A 60 1.30 -11.31 5.23
N ARG A 61 0.04 -11.23 4.78
CA ARG A 61 -0.72 -12.39 4.29
C ARG A 61 -0.09 -13.06 3.06
N SER A 62 0.69 -12.32 2.28
CA SER A 62 1.37 -12.84 1.10
C SER A 62 2.58 -13.74 1.43
N GLY A 63 2.95 -13.86 2.70
CA GLY A 63 4.18 -14.53 3.14
C GLY A 63 5.44 -13.67 2.97
N TYR A 64 5.31 -12.43 2.53
CA TYR A 64 6.40 -11.48 2.45
C TYR A 64 6.73 -10.95 3.85
N GLY A 65 7.85 -11.39 4.43
CA GLY A 65 8.21 -11.12 5.83
C GLY A 65 8.43 -9.64 6.18
N ALA A 66 8.56 -8.76 5.18
CA ALA A 66 8.65 -7.31 5.35
C ALA A 66 7.33 -6.60 5.00
N GLY A 67 6.23 -7.33 4.94
CA GLY A 67 4.90 -6.78 4.66
C GLY A 67 4.41 -5.80 5.72
N ILE A 68 3.35 -5.10 5.42
CA ILE A 68 2.66 -4.18 6.32
C ILE A 68 1.24 -4.68 6.63
N GLU A 69 0.72 -4.37 7.81
CA GLU A 69 -0.59 -4.90 8.23
C GLU A 69 -1.76 -4.17 7.56
N SER A 70 -1.57 -2.89 7.22
CA SER A 70 -2.65 -1.99 6.83
C SER A 70 -2.27 -1.08 5.67
N PRO A 71 -1.95 -1.62 4.47
CA PRO A 71 -1.54 -0.79 3.34
C PRO A 71 -2.63 0.20 2.90
N GLY A 72 -3.91 -0.15 3.00
CA GLY A 72 -5.03 0.76 2.72
C GLY A 72 -5.11 1.94 3.68
N TRP A 73 -4.83 1.71 4.96
CA TRP A 73 -4.75 2.77 5.96
C TRP A 73 -3.62 3.77 5.66
N TYR A 74 -2.41 3.29 5.34
CA TYR A 74 -1.30 4.17 4.97
C TYR A 74 -1.57 4.93 3.67
N HIS A 75 -2.25 4.30 2.71
CA HIS A 75 -2.70 4.98 1.51
C HIS A 75 -3.68 6.11 1.83
N TYR A 76 -4.64 5.85 2.72
CA TYR A 76 -5.58 6.88 3.18
C TYR A 76 -4.86 8.06 3.82
N LEU A 77 -3.97 7.82 4.79
CA LEU A 77 -3.21 8.87 5.45
C LEU A 77 -2.40 9.73 4.46
N TRP A 78 -1.80 9.10 3.46
CA TRP A 78 -1.02 9.79 2.45
C TRP A 78 -1.85 10.74 1.58
N HIS A 79 -3.07 10.34 1.25
CA HIS A 79 -3.95 11.11 0.36
C HIS A 79 -4.86 12.09 1.09
N HIS A 80 -5.05 11.91 2.38
CA HIS A 80 -5.94 12.71 3.22
C HIS A 80 -5.25 13.13 4.52
N PRO A 81 -4.10 13.85 4.45
CA PRO A 81 -3.31 14.19 5.64
C PRO A 81 -4.02 15.13 6.61
N GLU A 82 -5.01 15.90 6.14
CA GLU A 82 -5.78 16.87 6.93
C GLU A 82 -7.13 16.31 7.42
N ASP A 83 -7.48 15.06 7.08
CA ASP A 83 -8.74 14.48 7.51
C ASP A 83 -8.64 13.99 8.96
N ASP A 84 -9.66 14.28 9.74
CA ASP A 84 -9.75 13.88 11.15
C ASP A 84 -10.23 12.43 11.38
N GLY A 85 -10.32 11.65 10.32
CA GLY A 85 -10.86 10.29 10.29
C GLY A 85 -12.32 10.21 9.84
N THR A 86 -12.96 11.35 9.61
CA THR A 86 -14.37 11.39 9.16
C THR A 86 -14.54 10.66 7.83
N LEU A 87 -13.65 10.89 6.87
CA LEU A 87 -13.70 10.20 5.58
C LEU A 87 -13.46 8.69 5.72
N TRP A 88 -12.48 8.30 6.55
CA TRP A 88 -12.19 6.89 6.82
C TRP A 88 -13.41 6.15 7.38
N ILE A 89 -14.03 6.70 8.41
CA ILE A 89 -15.21 6.11 9.03
C ILE A 89 -16.42 6.14 8.08
N SER A 90 -16.54 7.18 7.24
CA SER A 90 -17.59 7.24 6.22
C SER A 90 -17.42 6.14 5.15
N GLN A 91 -16.18 5.82 4.76
CA GLN A 91 -15.88 4.71 3.86
C GLN A 91 -16.24 3.36 4.52
N ALA A 92 -15.85 3.14 5.78
CA ALA A 92 -16.24 1.95 6.54
C ALA A 92 -17.76 1.81 6.63
N ALA A 93 -18.48 2.88 7.00
CA ALA A 93 -19.93 2.90 7.06
C ALA A 93 -20.59 2.60 5.70
N SER A 94 -19.99 3.07 4.61
CA SER A 94 -20.45 2.76 3.26
C SER A 94 -20.32 1.27 2.92
N LEU A 95 -19.22 0.63 3.32
CA LEU A 95 -19.03 -0.82 3.17
C LEU A 95 -20.06 -1.60 3.97
N PHE A 96 -20.30 -1.22 5.22
CA PHE A 96 -21.30 -1.88 6.07
C PHE A 96 -22.72 -1.77 5.48
N ARG A 97 -23.11 -0.59 4.96
CA ARG A 97 -24.40 -0.41 4.27
C ARG A 97 -24.50 -1.28 3.02
N LYS A 98 -23.43 -1.45 2.24
CA LYS A 98 -23.41 -2.38 1.09
C LYS A 98 -23.64 -3.84 1.52
N LYS A 99 -23.32 -4.19 2.77
CA LYS A 99 -23.58 -5.50 3.37
C LYS A 99 -24.93 -5.55 4.09
N ASN A 100 -25.83 -4.59 3.80
CA ASN A 100 -27.18 -4.48 4.37
C ASN A 100 -27.19 -4.24 5.90
N MET A 101 -26.18 -3.59 6.42
CA MET A 101 -26.16 -3.19 7.83
C MET A 101 -26.71 -1.77 7.99
N ASP A 102 -27.52 -1.58 9.03
CA ASP A 102 -28.16 -0.29 9.30
C ASP A 102 -27.20 0.65 10.06
N ILE A 103 -26.34 1.31 9.35
CA ILE A 103 -25.39 2.28 9.89
C ILE A 103 -25.85 3.70 9.54
N SER A 104 -26.28 4.44 10.56
CA SER A 104 -26.73 5.82 10.46
C SER A 104 -25.58 6.81 10.41
N VAL A 105 -25.88 8.07 10.05
CA VAL A 105 -24.91 9.18 10.14
C VAL A 105 -24.51 9.43 11.60
N ALA A 106 -25.41 9.22 12.54
CA ALA A 106 -25.11 9.36 13.96
C ALA A 106 -24.01 8.37 14.39
N HIS A 107 -24.06 7.11 13.92
CA HIS A 107 -22.98 6.15 14.18
C HIS A 107 -21.62 6.64 13.66
N VAL A 108 -21.57 7.26 12.49
CA VAL A 108 -20.32 7.83 11.93
C VAL A 108 -19.78 8.93 12.85
N ILE A 109 -20.63 9.87 13.24
CA ILE A 109 -20.25 10.99 14.10
C ILE A 109 -19.73 10.50 15.46
N GLU A 110 -20.46 9.60 16.10
CA GLU A 110 -20.08 9.07 17.41
C GLU A 110 -18.82 8.21 17.36
N THR A 111 -18.60 7.46 16.27
CA THR A 111 -17.36 6.69 16.07
C THR A 111 -16.15 7.60 15.97
N VAL A 112 -16.22 8.68 15.18
CA VAL A 112 -15.12 9.66 15.07
C VAL A 112 -14.85 10.31 16.42
N ARG A 113 -15.89 10.76 17.11
CA ARG A 113 -15.77 11.36 18.45
C ARG A 113 -15.14 10.42 19.46
N LEU A 114 -15.59 9.17 19.51
CA LEU A 114 -15.03 8.18 20.42
C LEU A 114 -13.56 7.93 20.13
N ALA A 115 -13.16 7.78 18.86
CA ALA A 115 -11.77 7.61 18.50
C ALA A 115 -10.92 8.80 18.93
N GLN A 116 -11.39 10.04 18.73
CA GLN A 116 -10.70 11.25 19.15
C GLN A 116 -10.54 11.34 20.69
N VAL A 117 -11.58 11.01 21.45
CA VAL A 117 -11.53 10.97 22.92
C VAL A 117 -10.55 9.90 23.39
N THR A 118 -10.60 8.71 22.80
CA THR A 118 -9.67 7.62 23.13
C THR A 118 -8.22 7.99 22.86
N ALA A 119 -7.96 8.64 21.72
CA ALA A 119 -6.62 9.15 21.39
C ALA A 119 -6.15 10.20 22.43
N ALA A 120 -7.02 11.14 22.80
CA ALA A 120 -6.71 12.15 23.80
C ALA A 120 -6.40 11.52 25.17
N LEU A 121 -7.16 10.53 25.61
CA LEU A 121 -6.90 9.78 26.85
C LEU A 121 -5.56 9.04 26.83
N ARG A 122 -5.10 8.64 25.66
CA ARG A 122 -3.80 7.98 25.44
C ARG A 122 -2.65 8.96 25.17
N ASN A 123 -2.90 10.28 25.25
CA ASN A 123 -1.95 11.34 24.89
C ASN A 123 -1.39 11.21 23.45
N LEU A 124 -2.21 10.75 22.52
CA LEU A 124 -1.87 10.70 21.11
C LEU A 124 -2.30 12.02 20.42
N PRO A 125 -1.53 12.52 19.45
CA PRO A 125 -1.85 13.76 18.74
C PRO A 125 -3.10 13.63 17.84
N ALA A 126 -3.40 12.41 17.40
CA ALA A 126 -4.58 12.07 16.58
C ALA A 126 -4.90 10.58 16.74
N PRO A 127 -6.14 10.16 16.44
CA PRO A 127 -6.48 8.74 16.41
C PRO A 127 -5.66 7.97 15.38
N SER A 128 -5.18 6.79 15.76
CA SER A 128 -4.59 5.81 14.87
C SER A 128 -5.64 4.80 14.39
N LEU A 129 -5.24 3.87 13.55
CA LEU A 129 -6.12 2.78 13.12
C LEU A 129 -6.68 1.98 14.31
N ALA A 130 -5.90 1.86 15.39
CA ALA A 130 -6.33 1.14 16.59
C ALA A 130 -7.52 1.83 17.26
N GLU A 131 -7.46 3.15 17.49
CA GLU A 131 -8.54 3.92 18.09
C GLU A 131 -9.80 3.89 17.21
N PHE A 132 -9.64 3.97 15.89
CA PHE A 132 -10.77 3.85 14.98
C PHE A 132 -11.39 2.46 15.01
N ASN A 133 -10.60 1.39 15.05
CA ASN A 133 -11.10 0.03 15.14
C ASN A 133 -11.87 -0.21 16.45
N GLU A 134 -11.35 0.24 17.58
CA GLU A 134 -12.04 0.18 18.88
C GLU A 134 -13.37 0.95 18.85
N ALA A 135 -13.37 2.13 18.24
CA ALA A 135 -14.59 2.95 18.14
C ALA A 135 -15.62 2.31 17.21
N ILE A 136 -15.21 1.71 16.07
CA ILE A 136 -16.09 0.95 15.18
C ILE A 136 -16.72 -0.22 15.92
N THR A 137 -15.91 -1.02 16.61
CA THR A 137 -16.42 -2.17 17.38
C THR A 137 -17.44 -1.72 18.42
N THR A 138 -17.17 -0.62 19.12
CA THR A 138 -18.02 -0.14 20.20
C THR A 138 -19.33 0.46 19.68
N VAL A 139 -19.26 1.37 18.70
CA VAL A 139 -20.41 2.18 18.27
C VAL A 139 -21.22 1.48 17.19
N MET A 140 -20.55 0.88 16.20
CA MET A 140 -21.21 0.26 15.06
C MET A 140 -21.44 -1.25 15.27
N GLY A 141 -20.51 -1.92 15.97
CA GLY A 141 -20.54 -3.35 16.23
C GLY A 141 -21.22 -3.73 17.55
N PHE A 142 -21.60 -2.76 18.38
CA PHE A 142 -22.18 -3.01 19.71
C PHE A 142 -21.35 -3.98 20.57
N GLY A 143 -20.01 -3.89 20.41
CA GLY A 143 -19.04 -4.73 21.10
C GLY A 143 -18.60 -5.99 20.34
N ASP A 144 -19.16 -6.25 19.16
CA ASP A 144 -18.75 -7.35 18.29
C ASP A 144 -17.71 -6.85 17.27
N ASP A 145 -16.61 -7.58 17.11
CA ASP A 145 -15.50 -7.26 16.21
C ASP A 145 -15.70 -7.80 14.78
N ILE A 146 -16.83 -8.45 14.49
CA ILE A 146 -17.13 -9.00 13.16
C ILE A 146 -17.06 -7.93 12.06
N LEU A 147 -17.40 -6.67 12.40
CA LEU A 147 -17.30 -5.55 11.48
C LEU A 147 -15.86 -5.26 11.05
N LEU A 148 -14.90 -5.48 11.94
CA LEU A 148 -13.47 -5.33 11.61
C LEU A 148 -13.04 -6.34 10.56
N GLN A 149 -13.60 -7.54 10.56
CA GLN A 149 -13.33 -8.54 9.53
C GLN A 149 -13.80 -8.06 8.15
N ILE A 150 -14.97 -7.41 8.08
CA ILE A 150 -15.53 -6.89 6.83
C ILE A 150 -14.63 -5.81 6.23
N ILE A 151 -14.19 -4.85 7.03
CA ILE A 151 -13.34 -3.75 6.54
C ILE A 151 -11.88 -4.13 6.38
N LYS A 152 -11.44 -5.22 7.01
CA LYS A 152 -10.04 -5.64 6.97
C LYS A 152 -9.55 -5.87 5.53
N GLU A 153 -10.32 -6.56 4.74
CA GLU A 153 -9.96 -6.92 3.37
C GLU A 153 -10.21 -5.77 2.39
N GLU A 154 -11.37 -5.12 2.48
CA GLU A 154 -11.80 -4.13 1.49
C GLU A 154 -11.26 -2.71 1.76
N LEU A 155 -10.89 -2.40 3.01
CA LEU A 155 -10.47 -1.05 3.41
C LEU A 155 -9.09 -1.01 4.06
N ILE A 156 -8.84 -1.82 5.10
CA ILE A 156 -7.57 -1.76 5.86
C ILE A 156 -6.41 -2.31 5.03
N ILE A 157 -6.58 -3.45 4.37
CA ILE A 157 -5.62 -3.98 3.40
C ILE A 157 -5.87 -3.33 2.05
N SER A 158 -7.13 -3.36 1.58
CA SER A 158 -7.59 -2.89 0.27
C SER A 158 -7.18 -3.82 -0.88
N ASP A 159 -8.01 -3.87 -1.89
CA ASP A 159 -7.80 -4.63 -3.13
C ASP A 159 -7.11 -3.83 -4.24
N ARG A 160 -6.57 -2.65 -3.90
CA ARG A 160 -5.96 -1.76 -4.88
C ARG A 160 -4.84 -2.43 -5.65
N LEU A 161 -4.91 -2.24 -6.96
CA LEU A 161 -3.88 -2.67 -7.91
C LEU A 161 -3.03 -1.45 -8.29
N GLY A 162 -1.70 -1.62 -8.24
CA GLY A 162 -0.77 -0.62 -8.75
C GLY A 162 -0.89 -0.46 -10.27
N ARG A 163 -0.42 0.64 -10.80
CA ARG A 163 -0.36 0.90 -12.25
C ARG A 163 1.06 0.77 -12.76
N VAL A 164 1.21 0.08 -13.87
CA VAL A 164 2.48 0.01 -14.62
C VAL A 164 2.35 0.95 -15.80
N PRO A 165 3.35 1.82 -16.08
CA PRO A 165 3.34 2.67 -17.26
C PRO A 165 3.26 1.87 -18.57
N ASP A 166 2.56 2.38 -19.56
CA ASP A 166 2.33 1.67 -20.84
C ASP A 166 3.60 1.45 -21.66
N ASN A 167 4.64 2.25 -21.41
CA ASN A 167 5.94 2.16 -22.09
C ASN A 167 6.89 1.09 -21.51
N VAL A 168 6.44 0.33 -20.51
CA VAL A 168 7.24 -0.77 -19.92
C VAL A 168 7.03 -2.05 -20.75
N PRO A 169 8.10 -2.82 -21.04
CA PRO A 169 7.95 -4.11 -21.70
C PRO A 169 6.99 -5.02 -20.94
N LYS A 170 5.98 -5.53 -21.63
CA LYS A 170 5.02 -6.46 -21.06
C LYS A 170 5.58 -7.88 -21.06
N VAL A 171 5.17 -8.69 -20.07
CA VAL A 171 5.50 -10.12 -20.09
C VAL A 171 4.81 -10.80 -21.29
N PRO A 172 5.44 -11.78 -21.95
CA PRO A 172 4.88 -12.44 -23.13
C PRO A 172 3.46 -12.94 -22.94
N LEU A 173 3.16 -13.56 -21.80
CA LEU A 173 1.82 -14.05 -21.48
C LEU A 173 0.76 -12.93 -21.47
N LEU A 174 1.10 -11.74 -20.98
CA LEU A 174 0.17 -10.60 -20.97
C LEU A 174 -0.12 -10.14 -22.41
N VAL A 175 0.91 -10.09 -23.24
CA VAL A 175 0.76 -9.74 -24.67
C VAL A 175 -0.16 -10.75 -25.38
N ASP A 176 0.01 -12.04 -25.09
CA ASP A 176 -0.82 -13.09 -25.69
C ASP A 176 -2.29 -12.96 -25.22
N VAL A 177 -2.52 -12.68 -23.94
CA VAL A 177 -3.88 -12.47 -23.42
C VAL A 177 -4.52 -11.21 -24.02
N GLU A 178 -3.80 -10.12 -24.14
CA GLU A 178 -4.31 -8.88 -24.77
C GLU A 178 -4.66 -9.13 -26.25
N ASN A 179 -3.81 -9.81 -27.00
CA ASN A 179 -4.09 -10.17 -28.37
C ASN A 179 -5.33 -11.07 -28.46
N PHE A 180 -5.45 -12.07 -27.60
CA PHE A 180 -6.62 -12.95 -27.57
C PHE A 180 -7.91 -12.16 -27.30
N LEU A 181 -7.90 -11.22 -26.34
CA LEU A 181 -9.07 -10.39 -26.02
C LEU A 181 -9.45 -9.45 -27.17
N LEU A 182 -8.47 -8.90 -27.90
CA LEU A 182 -8.73 -8.07 -29.07
C LEU A 182 -9.42 -8.90 -30.18
N TYR A 183 -8.92 -10.10 -30.48
CA TYR A 183 -9.53 -10.97 -31.51
C TYR A 183 -10.94 -11.44 -31.13
N THR A 184 -11.24 -11.58 -29.83
CA THR A 184 -12.58 -12.01 -29.41
C THR A 184 -13.58 -10.87 -29.32
N SER A 185 -13.14 -9.62 -29.17
CA SER A 185 -14.04 -8.46 -29.19
C SER A 185 -14.47 -8.11 -30.61
N ASP A 186 -13.57 -8.18 -31.58
CA ASP A 186 -13.90 -7.94 -33.01
C ASP A 186 -14.84 -9.01 -33.60
N ALA A 187 -14.83 -10.23 -33.04
CA ALA A 187 -15.75 -11.30 -33.46
C ALA A 187 -17.17 -11.18 -32.83
N ALA A 188 -17.39 -10.29 -31.91
CA ALA A 188 -18.72 -10.08 -31.28
C ALA A 188 -19.51 -8.95 -31.95
N ASP A 189 -18.90 -8.18 -32.86
CA ASP A 189 -19.52 -7.07 -33.58
C ASP A 189 -19.94 -7.45 -35.03
N ASP A 190 -19.78 -8.71 -35.43
CA ASP A 190 -20.30 -9.32 -36.65
C ASP A 190 -21.51 -10.25 -36.32
#